data_28f6347ea27a7ed1b7abe94d3aef2524
#
_entry.id   28f6347ea27a7ed1b7abe94d3aef2524
#
_cell.length_a   1.000
_cell.length_b   1.000
_cell.length_c   1.000
_cell.angle_alpha   90.00
_cell.angle_beta   90.00
_cell.angle_gamma   90.00
#
_symmetry.space_group_name_H-M   'P 1'
#
loop_
_entity.id
_entity.type
_entity.pdbx_description
1 polymer ?
#
loop_
_entity_poly.entity_id
_entity_poly.type
_entity_poly.pdbx_seq_one_letter_code
_entity_poly.pdbx_strand_id
1 'polypeptide(L)'
;MEAVAYSNFRKDLKDYFKKVNTNSEPLIVTNKEPEDNVVVMSKDDYDAIMETLSINSNDYLMEKLARGDKQFKAGKFKQHELVEDENND
;
A
#
# COMPACT_ATOMS: atom_id res chain seq x y z
N MET A 1 2.86 -12.08 11.04
CA MET A 1 2.71 -11.54 9.69
C MET A 1 3.15 -12.61 8.70
N GLU A 2 2.32 -12.87 7.73
CA GLU A 2 2.61 -13.91 6.74
C GLU A 2 3.50 -13.35 5.63
N ALA A 3 4.40 -14.18 5.12
CA ALA A 3 5.24 -13.79 4.00
C ALA A 3 4.77 -14.51 2.75
N VAL A 4 4.56 -13.78 1.68
CA VAL A 4 4.03 -14.32 0.44
C VAL A 4 4.92 -13.87 -0.71
N ALA A 5 5.34 -14.82 -1.54
CA ALA A 5 6.14 -14.47 -2.70
C ALA A 5 5.30 -13.67 -3.70
N TYR A 6 5.94 -12.74 -4.38
CA TYR A 6 5.24 -11.88 -5.33
C TYR A 6 4.44 -12.69 -6.37
N SER A 7 5.01 -13.75 -6.87
CA SER A 7 4.32 -14.53 -7.91
C SER A 7 3.04 -15.15 -7.39
N ASN A 8 3.04 -15.61 -6.14
CA ASN A 8 1.83 -16.15 -5.54
C ASN A 8 0.83 -15.04 -5.23
N PHE A 9 1.33 -13.93 -4.73
CA PHE A 9 0.48 -12.80 -4.43
C PHE A 9 -0.24 -12.33 -5.69
N ARG A 10 0.49 -12.20 -6.78
CA ARG A 10 -0.08 -11.75 -8.03
C ARG A 10 -1.15 -12.70 -8.54
N LYS A 11 -0.93 -13.98 -8.34
CA LYS A 11 -1.85 -14.99 -8.81
C LYS A 11 -3.18 -14.96 -8.09
N ASP A 12 -3.17 -14.65 -6.80
CA ASP A 12 -4.37 -14.70 -5.98
C ASP A 12 -4.67 -13.38 -5.29
N LEU A 13 -4.44 -12.30 -5.98
CA LEU A 13 -4.56 -10.94 -5.43
C LEU A 13 -5.85 -10.74 -4.63
N LYS A 14 -6.95 -11.08 -5.24
CA LYS A 14 -8.24 -10.84 -4.62
C LYS A 14 -8.39 -11.61 -3.32
N ASP A 15 -7.91 -12.84 -3.31
CA ASP A 15 -8.00 -13.66 -2.12
C ASP A 15 -7.13 -13.12 -1.00
N TYR A 16 -5.94 -12.62 -1.34
CA TYR A 16 -5.07 -12.04 -0.33
C TYR A 16 -5.63 -10.74 0.21
N PHE A 17 -6.22 -9.92 -0.65
CA PHE A 17 -6.87 -8.69 -0.20
C PHE A 17 -7.99 -9.02 0.78
N LYS A 18 -8.81 -10.01 0.45
CA LYS A 18 -9.88 -10.41 1.32
C LYS A 18 -9.34 -10.94 2.65
N LYS A 19 -8.26 -11.67 2.58
CA LYS A 19 -7.66 -12.26 3.77
C LYS A 19 -7.16 -11.19 4.75
N VAL A 20 -6.45 -10.18 4.25
CA VAL A 20 -5.94 -9.14 5.14
C VAL A 20 -7.08 -8.34 5.75
N ASN A 21 -8.19 -8.19 5.04
CA ASN A 21 -9.33 -7.48 5.59
C ASN A 21 -10.09 -8.31 6.59
N THR A 22 -10.28 -9.58 6.30
CA THR A 22 -11.07 -10.44 7.18
C THR A 22 -10.32 -10.76 8.46
N ASN A 23 -9.02 -11.02 8.36
CA ASN A 23 -8.25 -11.45 9.51
C ASN A 23 -7.54 -10.33 10.23
N SER A 24 -7.59 -9.12 9.69
CA SER A 24 -6.91 -7.97 10.25
C SER A 24 -5.44 -8.29 10.50
N GLU A 25 -4.83 -8.95 9.54
CA GLU A 25 -3.45 -9.37 9.69
C GLU A 25 -2.67 -8.97 8.45
N PRO A 26 -1.69 -8.09 8.58
CA PRO A 26 -0.88 -7.69 7.45
C PRO A 26 -0.07 -8.85 6.89
N LEU A 27 0.32 -8.74 5.65
CA LEU A 27 1.25 -9.69 5.08
C LEU A 27 2.36 -8.96 4.35
N ILE A 28 3.47 -9.66 4.17
CA ILE A 28 4.60 -9.09 3.50
C ILE A 28 4.70 -9.77 2.15
N VAL A 29 4.80 -8.99 1.10
CA VAL A 29 5.01 -9.53 -0.25
C VAL A 29 6.49 -9.46 -0.53
N THR A 30 7.11 -10.62 -0.71
CA THR A 30 8.54 -10.68 -0.90
C THR A 30 8.88 -10.70 -2.37
N ASN A 31 9.96 -10.04 -2.70
CA ASN A 31 10.45 -9.96 -4.07
C ASN A 31 11.86 -10.50 -4.13
N LYS A 32 12.31 -10.71 -5.35
CA LYS A 32 13.67 -11.15 -5.56
C LYS A 32 14.65 -10.17 -4.94
N GLU A 33 14.38 -8.88 -5.09
CA GLU A 33 15.18 -7.83 -4.47
C GLU A 33 14.52 -7.44 -3.16
N PRO A 34 15.21 -7.62 -2.02
CA PRO A 34 14.58 -7.32 -0.74
C PRO A 34 14.07 -5.89 -0.59
N GLU A 35 14.70 -4.95 -1.27
CA GLU A 35 14.27 -3.56 -1.18
C GLU A 35 12.92 -3.34 -1.85
N ASP A 36 12.45 -4.31 -2.62
CA ASP A 36 11.14 -4.22 -3.25
C ASP A 36 10.05 -4.89 -2.45
N ASN A 37 10.36 -5.40 -1.27
CA ASN A 37 9.35 -6.01 -0.42
C ASN A 37 8.38 -4.95 0.05
N VAL A 38 7.11 -5.32 0.16
CA VAL A 38 6.08 -4.39 0.62
C VAL A 38 5.21 -5.08 1.66
N VAL A 39 4.54 -4.27 2.45
CA VAL A 39 3.58 -4.77 3.43
C VAL A 39 2.19 -4.43 2.93
N VAL A 40 1.29 -5.41 2.98
CA VAL A 40 -0.10 -5.22 2.59
C VAL A 40 -0.96 -5.36 3.83
N MET A 41 -1.81 -4.40 4.08
CA MET A 41 -2.70 -4.44 5.23
C MET A 41 -4.02 -3.77 4.86
N SER A 42 -5.03 -4.03 5.67
CA SER A 42 -6.32 -3.39 5.42
C SER A 42 -6.23 -1.89 5.72
N LYS A 43 -7.09 -1.12 5.07
CA LYS A 43 -7.14 0.31 5.34
C LYS A 43 -7.52 0.56 6.80
N ASP A 44 -8.40 -0.27 7.35
CA ASP A 44 -8.80 -0.13 8.73
C ASP A 44 -7.62 -0.32 9.68
N ASP A 45 -6.78 -1.31 9.40
CA ASP A 45 -5.60 -1.53 10.23
C ASP A 45 -4.63 -0.37 10.13
N TYR A 46 -4.47 0.15 8.93
CA TYR A 46 -3.60 1.30 8.71
C TYR A 46 -4.09 2.50 9.52
N ASP A 47 -5.40 2.75 9.46
CA ASP A 47 -5.98 3.87 10.20
C ASP A 47 -5.80 3.70 11.70
N ALA A 48 -5.95 2.45 12.19
CA ALA A 48 -5.77 2.19 13.61
C ALA A 48 -4.33 2.45 14.04
N ILE A 49 -3.37 2.10 13.21
CA ILE A 49 -1.98 2.38 13.52
C ILE A 49 -1.73 3.88 13.60
N MET A 50 -2.27 4.62 12.64
CA MET A 50 -2.11 6.06 12.63
C MET A 50 -2.74 6.69 13.86
N GLU A 51 -3.90 6.18 14.28
CA GLU A 51 -4.55 6.66 15.48
C GLU A 51 -3.71 6.40 16.72
N THR A 52 -3.14 5.22 16.79
CA THR A 52 -2.29 4.86 17.92
C THR A 52 -1.10 5.80 18.03
N LEU A 53 -0.58 6.22 16.88
CA LEU A 53 0.54 7.15 16.84
C LEU A 53 0.10 8.59 16.99
N SER A 54 -1.21 8.82 17.14
CA SER A 54 -1.79 10.16 17.21
C SER A 54 -1.50 10.96 15.95
N ILE A 55 -1.52 10.28 14.81
CA ILE A 55 -1.29 10.93 13.52
C ILE A 55 -2.54 10.73 12.67
N ASN A 56 -3.04 11.81 12.12
CA ASN A 56 -4.14 11.72 11.19
C ASN A 56 -3.60 11.18 9.87
N SER A 57 -4.20 10.11 9.37
CA SER A 57 -3.68 9.47 8.16
C SER A 57 -3.74 10.39 6.96
N ASN A 58 -4.77 11.24 6.89
CA ASN A 58 -4.85 12.20 5.79
C ASN A 58 -3.72 13.21 5.87
N ASP A 59 -3.41 13.69 7.06
CA ASP A 59 -2.30 14.61 7.25
C ASP A 59 -0.99 13.95 6.88
N TYR A 60 -0.83 12.71 7.26
CA TYR A 60 0.38 11.97 6.92
C TYR A 60 0.54 11.87 5.42
N LEU A 61 -0.53 11.53 4.72
CA LEU A 61 -0.48 11.43 3.26
C LEU A 61 -0.20 12.77 2.61
N MET A 62 -0.82 13.81 3.11
CA MET A 62 -0.58 15.14 2.56
C MET A 62 0.87 15.54 2.74
N GLU A 63 1.43 15.23 3.87
CA GLU A 63 2.83 15.56 4.11
C GLU A 63 3.73 14.76 3.17
N LYS A 64 3.43 13.50 2.95
CA LYS A 64 4.21 12.70 2.02
C LYS A 64 4.10 13.24 0.61
N LEU A 65 2.91 13.63 0.22
CA LEU A 65 2.73 14.21 -1.11
C LEU A 65 3.49 15.52 -1.25
N ALA A 66 3.46 16.34 -0.22
CA ALA A 66 4.19 17.60 -0.27
C ALA A 66 5.68 17.35 -0.40
N ARG A 67 6.20 16.38 0.33
CA ARG A 67 7.61 16.07 0.23
C ARG A 67 7.98 15.49 -1.11
N GLY A 68 7.08 14.74 -1.71
CA GLY A 68 7.33 14.14 -3.01
C GLY A 68 7.00 15.02 -4.17
N ASP A 69 6.52 16.21 -3.90
CA ASP A 69 6.04 17.07 -4.95
C ASP A 69 7.08 17.36 -6.01
N LYS A 70 8.30 17.53 -5.58
CA LYS A 70 9.36 17.79 -6.54
C LYS A 70 9.54 16.64 -7.49
N GLN A 71 9.40 15.44 -7.00
CA GLN A 71 9.54 14.29 -7.86
C GLN A 71 8.39 14.19 -8.83
N PHE A 72 7.19 14.50 -8.35
CA PHE A 72 6.07 14.51 -9.25
C PHE A 72 6.25 15.55 -10.32
N LYS A 73 6.71 16.70 -9.95
CA LYS A 73 6.92 17.74 -10.93
C LYS A 73 8.00 17.40 -11.90
N ALA A 74 8.87 16.54 -11.50
CA ALA A 74 9.85 16.06 -12.42
C ALA A 74 9.25 15.10 -13.41
N GLY A 75 7.99 14.85 -13.29
CA GLY A 75 7.34 14.18 -14.33
C GLY A 75 6.91 12.86 -14.19
N LYS A 76 6.75 12.48 -13.19
CA LYS A 76 6.31 11.27 -13.15
C LYS A 76 5.15 11.03 -12.67
N PHE A 77 4.40 11.63 -12.40
CA PHE A 77 3.33 11.36 -11.83
C PHE A 77 2.32 11.05 -12.54
N LYS A 78 2.06 10.58 -12.91
CA LYS A 78 1.05 10.26 -13.53
C LYS A 78 0.49 9.31 -13.06
N GLN A 79 0.62 8.90 -12.43
CA GLN A 79 0.09 8.14 -12.02
C GLN A 79 -0.79 8.13 -11.41
N HIS A 80 -1.17 8.65 -11.23
CA HIS A 80 -2.05 8.72 -10.70
C HIS A 80 -2.92 8.13 -11.07
N GLU A 81 -2.81 8.05 -11.77
CA GLU A 81 -3.51 7.61 -12.26
C GLU A 81 -3.63 6.52 -11.89
N LEU A 82 -3.16 6.12 -11.49
CA LEU A 82 -3.29 5.24 -11.21
C LEU A 82 -4.08 4.82 -10.64
N VAL A 83 -4.38 5.20 -10.39
CA VAL A 83 -5.08 5.02 -9.97
C VAL A 83 -6.06 4.71 -10.39
N GLU A 84 -6.23 4.92 -11.02
CA GLU A 84 -7.08 4.75 -11.54
C GLU A 84 -7.36 3.86 -11.93
N ASP A 85 -6.99 3.68 -12.29
CA ASP A 85 -7.18 2.97 -12.82
C ASP A 85 -7.57 2.12 -12.49
N GLU A 86 -7.55 1.93 -12.01
CA GLU A 86 -7.86 1.31 -11.82
C GLU A 86 -8.69 1.07 -11.81
N ASN A 87 -9.04 1.30 -11.87
CA ASN A 87 -9.83 1.19 -11.95
C ASN A 87 -10.34 0.61 -12.39
N ASN A 88 -10.28 0.53 -12.77
CA ASN A 88 -10.65 0.01 -13.31
C ASN A 88 -10.86 -0.86 -13.29
N ASP A 89 -10.83 -1.26 -13.06
CA ASP A 89 -11.02 -2.03 -13.05
C ASP A 89 -11.38 -2.38 -13.01
#